data_9c2cf8a801e989180c370a40b5f7c674
#
_entry.id   9c2cf8a801e989180c370a40b5f7c674
#
_cell.length_a   1.000
_cell.length_b   1.000
_cell.length_c   1.000
_cell.angle_alpha   90.00
_cell.angle_beta   90.00
_cell.angle_gamma   90.00
#
_symmetry.space_group_name_H-M   'P 1'
#
loop_
_entity.id
_entity.type
_entity.pdbx_description
1 polymer ?
#
loop_
_entity_poly.entity_id
_entity_poly.type
_entity_poly.pdbx_seq_one_letter_code
_entity_poly.pdbx_strand_id
1 'polypeptide(L)'
;MKLSKDTLAILKNFASINGNIKVEPGNKLKTISAARNVLAVAEVAETFSKEFCIYDLGGFLNSVTLFDDADLQFGDDSVLITAGNTVTKWRYSPPAIIVAPEKDPKIDTDPNVKFSITADDLAKLNRGASAVNGDTIKITTKGNKVVLEALDDRTTVNVFKMTLTTKEELKEGEYCLKRQNMNFIVGDYDVAIWDMGISQFTGKENAVQYFVSLEK
;
A
#
# COMPACT_ATOMS: atom_id res chain seq x y z
N MET A 1 21.39 -10.57 -8.48
CA MET A 1 20.33 -9.57 -8.77
C MET A 1 20.42 -8.46 -7.73
N LYS A 2 20.45 -7.19 -8.13
CA LYS A 2 20.35 -6.05 -7.21
C LYS A 2 18.92 -5.51 -7.23
N LEU A 3 18.40 -5.16 -6.07
CA LEU A 3 17.09 -4.50 -6.00
C LEU A 3 17.26 -2.99 -6.19
N SER A 4 16.42 -2.40 -7.00
CA SER A 4 16.35 -0.95 -7.19
C SER A 4 15.88 -0.25 -5.91
N LYS A 5 16.16 1.04 -5.80
CA LYS A 5 15.67 1.85 -4.67
C LYS A 5 14.15 1.87 -4.61
N ASP A 6 13.50 1.89 -5.77
CA ASP A 6 12.04 1.90 -5.86
C ASP A 6 11.45 0.57 -5.39
N THR A 7 12.01 -0.57 -5.80
CA THR A 7 11.62 -1.89 -5.31
C THR A 7 11.83 -2.03 -3.80
N LEU A 8 12.94 -1.53 -3.28
CA LEU A 8 13.17 -1.51 -1.83
C LEU A 8 12.16 -0.62 -1.09
N ALA A 9 11.79 0.53 -1.64
CA ALA A 9 10.75 1.39 -1.06
C ALA A 9 9.38 0.70 -1.06
N ILE A 10 9.01 0.03 -2.15
CA ILE A 10 7.79 -0.77 -2.27
C ILE A 10 7.77 -1.90 -1.23
N LEU A 11 8.83 -2.68 -1.13
CA LEU A 11 8.93 -3.78 -0.16
C LEU A 11 8.88 -3.28 1.29
N LYS A 12 9.50 -2.14 1.60
CA LYS A 12 9.42 -1.50 2.92
C LYS A 12 7.99 -1.06 3.25
N ASN A 13 7.30 -0.48 2.28
CA ASN A 13 5.88 -0.13 2.43
C ASN A 13 5.03 -1.39 2.62
N PHE A 14 5.24 -2.44 1.84
CA PHE A 14 4.53 -3.71 1.98
C PHE A 14 4.78 -4.36 3.35
N ALA A 15 6.00 -4.26 3.88
CA ALA A 15 6.31 -4.73 5.24
C ALA A 15 5.51 -4.00 6.33
N SER A 16 5.09 -2.76 6.09
CA SER A 16 4.20 -2.02 7.01
C SER A 16 2.72 -2.44 6.92
N ILE A 17 2.32 -3.08 5.81
CA ILE A 17 0.96 -3.64 5.62
C ILE A 17 0.92 -5.07 6.17
N ASN A 18 1.94 -5.87 5.87
CA ASN A 18 2.08 -7.25 6.32
C ASN A 18 3.56 -7.59 6.51
N GLY A 19 3.91 -8.10 7.70
CA GLY A 19 5.28 -8.49 8.04
C GLY A 19 5.84 -9.66 7.23
N ASN A 20 5.03 -10.31 6.38
CA ASN A 20 5.47 -11.41 5.52
C ASN A 20 5.07 -11.18 4.06
N ILE A 21 5.75 -11.87 3.14
CA ILE A 21 5.47 -11.79 1.71
C ILE A 21 5.69 -13.13 1.02
N LYS A 22 4.83 -13.41 0.04
CA LYS A 22 5.04 -14.42 -0.99
C LYS A 22 5.37 -13.69 -2.29
N VAL A 23 6.52 -14.02 -2.88
CA VAL A 23 6.93 -13.53 -4.19
C VAL A 23 6.70 -14.65 -5.20
N GLU A 24 5.99 -14.34 -6.27
CA GLU A 24 5.74 -15.25 -7.39
C GLU A 24 6.70 -14.94 -8.55
N PRO A 25 6.94 -15.89 -9.48
CA PRO A 25 7.71 -15.60 -10.69
C PRO A 25 7.12 -14.43 -11.48
N GLY A 26 7.98 -13.54 -11.95
CA GLY A 26 7.60 -12.33 -12.69
C GLY A 26 8.08 -11.06 -11.99
N ASN A 27 7.48 -9.94 -12.33
CA ASN A 27 7.83 -8.61 -11.82
C ASN A 27 6.72 -7.99 -10.94
N LYS A 28 5.71 -8.76 -10.56
CA LYS A 28 4.58 -8.29 -9.76
C LYS A 28 4.75 -8.71 -8.30
N LEU A 29 4.73 -7.73 -7.41
CA LEU A 29 4.71 -7.94 -5.96
C LEU A 29 3.30 -7.68 -5.43
N LYS A 30 2.87 -8.50 -4.46
CA LYS A 30 1.54 -8.39 -3.85
C LYS A 30 1.65 -8.59 -2.34
N THR A 31 0.84 -7.85 -1.60
CA THR A 31 0.68 -8.05 -0.16
C THR A 31 -0.77 -7.82 0.25
N ILE A 32 -1.18 -8.44 1.35
CA ILE A 32 -2.50 -8.24 1.95
C ILE A 32 -2.35 -8.17 3.47
N SER A 33 -3.02 -7.22 4.10
CA SER A 33 -3.02 -7.10 5.57
C SER A 33 -3.63 -8.36 6.23
N ALA A 34 -3.23 -8.63 7.45
CA ALA A 34 -3.75 -9.77 8.22
C ALA A 34 -5.29 -9.74 8.36
N ALA A 35 -5.86 -8.53 8.51
CA ALA A 35 -7.31 -8.30 8.55
C ALA A 35 -7.99 -8.36 7.16
N ARG A 36 -7.20 -8.51 6.08
CA ARG A 36 -7.67 -8.54 4.68
C ARG A 36 -8.45 -7.29 4.24
N ASN A 37 -8.20 -6.16 4.88
CA ASN A 37 -8.83 -4.88 4.57
C ASN A 37 -7.96 -3.93 3.74
N VAL A 38 -6.68 -4.27 3.54
CA VAL A 38 -5.76 -3.59 2.63
C VAL A 38 -5.07 -4.62 1.75
N LEU A 39 -5.14 -4.46 0.45
CA LEU A 39 -4.36 -5.23 -0.52
C LEU A 39 -3.55 -4.24 -1.34
N ALA A 40 -2.27 -4.52 -1.53
CA ALA A 40 -1.40 -3.71 -2.40
C ALA A 40 -0.76 -4.58 -3.48
N VAL A 41 -0.66 -4.01 -4.67
CA VAL A 41 -0.03 -4.62 -5.84
C VAL A 41 0.94 -3.62 -6.44
N ALA A 42 2.12 -4.09 -6.83
CA ALA A 42 3.11 -3.25 -7.50
C ALA A 42 3.80 -4.02 -8.63
N GLU A 43 4.12 -3.32 -9.71
CA GLU A 43 5.06 -3.82 -10.71
C GLU A 43 6.43 -3.21 -10.45
N VAL A 44 7.47 -4.05 -10.44
CA VAL A 44 8.84 -3.66 -10.14
C VAL A 44 9.75 -3.90 -11.35
N ALA A 45 10.93 -3.26 -11.33
CA ALA A 45 11.89 -3.37 -12.43
C ALA A 45 12.51 -4.77 -12.54
N GLU A 46 12.63 -5.46 -11.41
CA GLU A 46 13.24 -6.79 -11.33
C GLU A 46 12.25 -7.89 -11.71
N THR A 47 12.77 -8.95 -12.34
CA THR A 47 12.00 -10.15 -12.64
C THR A 47 12.50 -11.29 -11.77
N PHE A 48 11.65 -11.79 -10.91
CA PHE A 48 11.93 -12.95 -10.06
C PHE A 48 11.71 -14.23 -10.86
N SER A 49 12.68 -15.16 -10.81
CA SER A 49 12.65 -16.39 -11.61
C SER A 49 11.89 -17.54 -10.96
N LYS A 50 11.65 -17.46 -9.66
CA LYS A 50 11.00 -18.52 -8.86
C LYS A 50 10.14 -17.96 -7.75
N GLU A 51 9.20 -18.80 -7.26
CA GLU A 51 8.43 -18.52 -6.05
C GLU A 51 9.30 -18.67 -4.80
N PHE A 52 9.14 -17.75 -3.86
CA PHE A 52 9.70 -17.85 -2.52
C PHE A 52 8.88 -17.07 -1.50
N CYS A 53 9.05 -17.41 -0.24
CA CYS A 53 8.32 -16.81 0.88
C CYS A 53 9.27 -16.28 1.93
N ILE A 54 9.01 -15.07 2.44
CA ILE A 54 9.72 -14.43 3.54
C ILE A 54 8.73 -14.16 4.67
N TYR A 55 8.96 -14.76 5.85
CA TYR A 55 8.09 -14.55 7.02
C TYR A 55 8.37 -13.23 7.72
N ASP A 56 9.64 -12.89 7.93
CA ASP A 56 10.07 -11.62 8.51
C ASP A 56 10.63 -10.72 7.40
N LEU A 57 9.73 -10.04 6.70
CA LEU A 57 10.09 -9.14 5.61
C LEU A 57 10.91 -7.94 6.10
N GLY A 58 10.62 -7.42 7.30
CA GLY A 58 11.37 -6.31 7.88
C GLY A 58 12.83 -6.69 8.16
N GLY A 59 13.06 -7.82 8.81
CA GLY A 59 14.42 -8.35 9.07
C GLY A 59 15.18 -8.66 7.78
N PHE A 60 14.49 -9.25 6.78
CA PHE A 60 15.08 -9.48 5.46
C PHE A 60 15.54 -8.16 4.80
N LEU A 61 14.68 -7.16 4.77
CA LEU A 61 15.01 -5.85 4.19
C LEU A 61 16.13 -5.14 4.94
N ASN A 62 16.19 -5.25 6.26
CA ASN A 62 17.31 -4.74 7.04
C ASN A 62 18.62 -5.43 6.62
N SER A 63 18.59 -6.75 6.39
CA SER A 63 19.78 -7.48 5.92
C SER A 63 20.20 -7.07 4.51
N VAL A 64 19.24 -6.82 3.60
CA VAL A 64 19.51 -6.36 2.22
C VAL A 64 20.08 -4.93 2.23
N THR A 65 19.54 -4.05 3.07
CA THR A 65 19.93 -2.64 3.12
C THR A 65 21.09 -2.35 4.08
N LEU A 66 21.65 -3.37 4.70
CA LEU A 66 22.86 -3.22 5.54
C LEU A 66 24.06 -2.72 4.73
N PHE A 67 24.07 -3.00 3.43
CA PHE A 67 25.12 -2.60 2.49
C PHE A 67 24.51 -1.89 1.29
N ASP A 68 25.13 -0.82 0.83
CA ASP A 68 24.62 0.02 -0.26
C ASP A 68 24.50 -0.70 -1.61
N ASP A 69 25.20 -1.82 -1.80
CA ASP A 69 25.32 -2.48 -3.10
C ASP A 69 25.21 -4.02 -2.97
N ALA A 70 24.24 -4.49 -2.21
CA ALA A 70 24.01 -5.90 -1.99
C ALA A 70 23.54 -6.63 -3.28
N ASP A 71 24.20 -7.74 -3.62
CA ASP A 71 23.73 -8.66 -4.66
C ASP A 71 22.99 -9.84 -4.04
N LEU A 72 21.80 -10.13 -4.56
CA LEU A 72 20.94 -11.22 -4.12
C LEU A 72 21.03 -12.39 -5.10
N GLN A 73 21.36 -13.58 -4.57
CA GLN A 73 21.38 -14.83 -5.31
C GLN A 73 20.30 -15.75 -4.76
N PHE A 74 19.22 -15.93 -5.52
CA PHE A 74 18.06 -16.72 -5.14
C PHE A 74 18.33 -18.21 -5.40
N GLY A 75 18.57 -18.97 -4.33
CA GLY A 75 18.74 -20.42 -4.31
C GLY A 75 17.42 -21.19 -4.19
N ASP A 76 17.46 -22.47 -3.87
CA ASP A 76 16.25 -23.30 -3.75
C ASP A 76 15.59 -23.18 -2.38
N ASP A 77 16.36 -23.00 -1.30
CA ASP A 77 15.88 -22.90 0.08
C ASP A 77 16.18 -21.54 0.74
N SER A 78 16.89 -20.66 0.06
CA SER A 78 17.41 -19.43 0.64
C SER A 78 17.85 -18.44 -0.43
N VAL A 79 17.98 -17.16 -0.03
CA VAL A 79 18.69 -16.16 -0.78
C VAL A 79 20.01 -15.83 -0.07
N LEU A 80 21.08 -15.75 -0.84
CA LEU A 80 22.36 -15.22 -0.39
C LEU A 80 22.42 -13.72 -0.71
N ILE A 81 22.72 -12.93 0.30
CA ILE A 81 22.89 -11.48 0.22
C ILE A 81 24.40 -11.24 0.36
N THR A 82 25.02 -10.76 -0.71
CA THR A 82 26.47 -10.59 -0.77
C THR A 82 26.84 -9.13 -0.98
N ALA A 83 27.85 -8.65 -0.24
CA ALA A 83 28.42 -7.33 -0.42
C ALA A 83 29.93 -7.38 -0.07
N GLY A 84 30.79 -7.15 -1.07
CA GLY A 84 32.23 -7.28 -0.89
C GLY A 84 32.62 -8.67 -0.39
N ASN A 85 33.20 -8.76 0.82
CA ASN A 85 33.63 -10.00 1.45
C ASN A 85 32.62 -10.56 2.47
N THR A 86 31.41 -9.99 2.54
CA THR A 86 30.37 -10.41 3.48
C THR A 86 29.27 -11.18 2.78
N VAL A 87 28.72 -12.19 3.45
CA VAL A 87 27.60 -13.01 2.96
C VAL A 87 26.61 -13.23 4.10
N THR A 88 25.36 -12.93 3.85
CA THR A 88 24.23 -13.28 4.72
C THR A 88 23.35 -14.30 4.00
N LYS A 89 23.05 -15.42 4.64
CA LYS A 89 22.09 -16.40 4.13
C LYS A 89 20.75 -16.20 4.81
N TRP A 90 19.71 -15.90 4.01
CA TRP A 90 18.33 -15.79 4.48
C TRP A 90 17.49 -16.97 3.98
N ARG A 91 16.97 -17.77 4.91
CA ARG A 91 16.16 -18.96 4.57
C ARG A 91 14.74 -18.56 4.22
N TYR A 92 14.16 -19.25 3.24
CA TYR A 92 12.75 -19.15 2.91
C TYR A 92 11.88 -19.78 3.97
N SER A 93 10.67 -19.29 4.07
CA SER A 93 9.65 -19.79 4.99
C SER A 93 8.66 -20.69 4.24
N PRO A 94 8.05 -21.67 4.91
CA PRO A 94 7.01 -22.50 4.30
C PRO A 94 5.82 -21.62 3.86
N PRO A 95 5.26 -21.81 2.64
CA PRO A 95 4.10 -21.04 2.16
C PRO A 95 2.88 -21.10 3.08
N ALA A 96 2.70 -22.18 3.81
CA ALA A 96 1.55 -22.41 4.70
C ALA A 96 1.43 -21.39 5.86
N ILE A 97 2.51 -20.70 6.22
CA ILE A 97 2.51 -19.69 7.30
C ILE A 97 2.47 -18.26 6.78
N ILE A 98 2.37 -18.07 5.46
CA ILE A 98 2.39 -16.77 4.80
C ILE A 98 0.97 -16.33 4.48
N VAL A 99 0.62 -15.12 4.88
CA VAL A 99 -0.63 -14.47 4.49
C VAL A 99 -0.39 -13.70 3.19
N ALA A 100 -0.87 -14.21 2.08
CA ALA A 100 -0.68 -13.62 0.76
C ALA A 100 -2.02 -13.59 -0.02
N PRO A 101 -2.18 -12.66 -0.98
CA PRO A 101 -3.30 -12.69 -1.89
C PRO A 101 -3.26 -13.94 -2.77
N GLU A 102 -4.38 -14.65 -2.89
CA GLU A 102 -4.50 -15.84 -3.73
C GLU A 102 -4.67 -15.48 -5.21
N LYS A 103 -5.26 -14.32 -5.49
CA LYS A 103 -5.58 -13.85 -6.84
C LYS A 103 -5.25 -12.37 -6.97
N ASP A 104 -5.06 -11.93 -8.20
CA ASP A 104 -5.00 -10.50 -8.51
C ASP A 104 -6.37 -9.86 -8.24
N PRO A 105 -6.40 -8.64 -7.70
CA PRO A 105 -7.66 -7.92 -7.51
C PRO A 105 -8.25 -7.61 -8.89
N LYS A 106 -9.53 -7.94 -9.07
CA LYS A 106 -10.27 -7.65 -10.28
C LYS A 106 -11.61 -7.04 -9.91
N ILE A 107 -11.84 -5.83 -10.40
CA ILE A 107 -13.11 -5.12 -10.25
C ILE A 107 -13.63 -4.87 -11.66
N ASP A 108 -14.69 -5.58 -12.04
CA ASP A 108 -15.25 -5.58 -13.41
C ASP A 108 -16.34 -4.50 -13.60
N THR A 109 -16.54 -3.62 -12.63
CA THR A 109 -17.57 -2.57 -12.66
C THR A 109 -16.94 -1.19 -12.62
N ASP A 110 -17.61 -0.21 -13.24
CA ASP A 110 -17.19 1.19 -13.13
C ASP A 110 -17.31 1.69 -11.70
N PRO A 111 -16.36 2.50 -11.22
CA PRO A 111 -16.45 3.11 -9.91
C PRO A 111 -17.56 4.17 -9.85
N ASN A 112 -18.15 4.29 -8.66
CA ASN A 112 -19.18 5.30 -8.38
C ASN A 112 -18.60 6.71 -8.32
N VAL A 113 -17.36 6.85 -7.85
CA VAL A 113 -16.66 8.13 -7.71
C VAL A 113 -15.21 7.97 -8.18
N LYS A 114 -14.71 8.98 -8.91
CA LYS A 114 -13.30 9.11 -9.29
C LYS A 114 -12.79 10.52 -9.00
N PHE A 115 -11.63 10.64 -8.38
CA PHE A 115 -10.93 11.91 -8.20
C PHE A 115 -9.43 11.67 -8.04
N SER A 116 -8.64 12.75 -8.06
CA SER A 116 -7.22 12.68 -7.77
C SER A 116 -6.90 13.36 -6.46
N ILE A 117 -5.88 12.86 -5.75
CA ILE A 117 -5.34 13.47 -4.55
C ILE A 117 -3.81 13.57 -4.68
N THR A 118 -3.26 14.74 -4.34
CA THR A 118 -1.81 14.95 -4.42
C THR A 118 -1.10 14.44 -3.17
N ALA A 119 0.21 14.22 -3.28
CA ALA A 119 1.08 13.89 -2.15
C ALA A 119 0.98 14.94 -1.04
N ASP A 120 0.92 16.22 -1.40
CA ASP A 120 0.77 17.32 -0.44
C ASP A 120 -0.58 17.29 0.27
N ASP A 121 -1.66 16.96 -0.42
CA ASP A 121 -2.99 16.85 0.17
C ASP A 121 -3.08 15.66 1.13
N LEU A 122 -2.51 14.51 0.75
CA LEU A 122 -2.39 13.35 1.64
C LEU A 122 -1.54 13.67 2.87
N ALA A 123 -0.44 14.38 2.71
CA ALA A 123 0.40 14.82 3.83
C ALA A 123 -0.34 15.80 4.74
N LYS A 124 -1.12 16.75 4.20
CA LYS A 124 -1.98 17.67 4.96
C LYS A 124 -3.06 16.91 5.73
N LEU A 125 -3.75 15.98 5.05
CA LEU A 125 -4.77 15.14 5.67
C LEU A 125 -4.20 14.34 6.85
N ASN A 126 -3.04 13.70 6.67
CA ASN A 126 -2.39 12.93 7.72
C ASN A 126 -1.94 13.79 8.92
N ARG A 127 -1.38 14.99 8.65
CA ARG A 127 -1.02 15.93 9.72
C ARG A 127 -2.26 16.44 10.48
N GLY A 128 -3.31 16.82 9.73
CA GLY A 128 -4.58 17.26 10.29
C GLY A 128 -5.24 16.18 11.14
N ALA A 129 -5.28 14.94 10.61
CA ALA A 129 -5.80 13.79 11.34
C ALA A 129 -5.02 13.53 12.64
N SER A 130 -3.68 13.64 12.60
CA SER A 130 -2.85 13.51 13.81
C SER A 130 -3.15 14.58 14.84
N ALA A 131 -3.40 15.83 14.42
CA ALA A 131 -3.68 16.94 15.32
C ALA A 131 -5.02 16.79 16.09
N VAL A 132 -6.00 16.08 15.49
CA VAL A 132 -7.32 15.85 16.09
C VAL A 132 -7.50 14.43 16.62
N ASN A 133 -6.45 13.60 16.62
CA ASN A 133 -6.49 12.16 16.92
C ASN A 133 -7.51 11.40 16.04
N GLY A 134 -7.66 11.86 14.79
CA GLY A 134 -8.59 11.24 13.83
C GLY A 134 -8.08 9.89 13.36
N ASP A 135 -8.86 8.85 13.57
CA ASP A 135 -8.61 7.47 13.17
C ASP A 135 -9.50 7.02 12.01
N THR A 136 -10.54 7.79 11.70
CA THR A 136 -11.41 7.61 10.54
C THR A 136 -11.32 8.81 9.59
N ILE A 137 -11.18 8.53 8.30
CA ILE A 137 -11.25 9.50 7.21
C ILE A 137 -12.60 9.34 6.51
N LYS A 138 -13.47 10.34 6.66
CA LYS A 138 -14.73 10.44 5.95
C LYS A 138 -14.51 11.21 4.66
N ILE A 139 -14.99 10.67 3.56
CA ILE A 139 -14.97 11.24 2.21
C ILE A 139 -16.41 11.56 1.82
N THR A 140 -16.74 12.81 1.60
CA THR A 140 -18.05 13.23 1.11
C THR A 140 -17.90 13.87 -0.27
N THR A 141 -18.66 13.40 -1.24
CA THR A 141 -18.65 13.93 -2.60
C THR A 141 -19.98 14.61 -2.92
N LYS A 142 -19.91 15.83 -3.49
CA LYS A 142 -21.08 16.59 -3.92
C LYS A 142 -20.70 17.62 -4.98
N GLY A 143 -21.38 17.58 -6.13
CA GLY A 143 -21.02 18.41 -7.29
C GLY A 143 -19.56 18.16 -7.69
N ASN A 144 -18.77 19.20 -7.80
CA ASN A 144 -17.33 19.09 -8.11
C ASN A 144 -16.42 19.13 -6.87
N LYS A 145 -16.94 18.80 -5.69
CA LYS A 145 -16.18 18.87 -4.43
C LYS A 145 -16.03 17.50 -3.80
N VAL A 146 -14.82 17.25 -3.30
CA VAL A 146 -14.50 16.12 -2.39
C VAL A 146 -14.10 16.71 -1.06
N VAL A 147 -14.89 16.46 -0.04
CA VAL A 147 -14.62 16.89 1.32
C VAL A 147 -14.00 15.71 2.07
N LEU A 148 -12.81 15.91 2.63
CA LEU A 148 -12.10 14.95 3.45
C LEU A 148 -12.13 15.43 4.90
N GLU A 149 -12.67 14.61 5.79
CA GLU A 149 -12.77 14.91 7.23
C GLU A 149 -12.08 13.80 8.01
N ALA A 150 -11.16 14.19 8.89
CA ALA A 150 -10.58 13.27 9.85
C ALA A 150 -11.32 13.39 11.17
N LEU A 151 -11.83 12.27 11.66
CA LEU A 151 -12.70 12.16 12.82
C LEU A 151 -12.06 11.21 13.86
N ASP A 152 -12.19 11.54 15.14
CA ASP A 152 -11.95 10.59 16.23
C ASP A 152 -13.22 9.78 16.47
N ASP A 153 -13.16 8.47 16.30
CA ASP A 153 -14.32 7.56 16.48
C ASP A 153 -14.89 7.59 17.91
N ARG A 154 -14.08 8.02 18.90
CA ARG A 154 -14.47 8.07 20.30
C ARG A 154 -15.13 9.38 20.69
N THR A 155 -14.81 10.45 19.97
CA THR A 155 -15.34 11.79 20.25
C THR A 155 -15.52 12.53 18.93
N THR A 156 -16.67 13.16 18.72
CA THR A 156 -16.94 13.97 17.50
C THR A 156 -16.61 15.45 17.70
N VAL A 157 -15.83 15.79 18.74
CA VAL A 157 -15.61 17.18 19.15
C VAL A 157 -14.59 17.88 18.24
N ASN A 158 -13.51 17.17 17.87
CA ASN A 158 -12.45 17.75 17.05
C ASN A 158 -12.48 17.11 15.66
N VAL A 159 -12.53 17.94 14.64
CA VAL A 159 -12.58 17.51 13.24
C VAL A 159 -11.57 18.32 12.44
N PHE A 160 -10.72 17.63 11.69
CA PHE A 160 -9.94 18.27 10.64
C PHE A 160 -10.69 18.12 9.31
N LYS A 161 -10.83 19.20 8.56
CA LYS A 161 -11.55 19.20 7.29
C LYS A 161 -10.76 19.88 6.20
N MET A 162 -10.70 19.26 5.03
CA MET A 162 -10.18 19.87 3.82
C MET A 162 -11.09 19.57 2.62
N THR A 163 -11.02 20.40 1.59
CA THR A 163 -11.83 20.25 0.39
C THR A 163 -10.94 20.26 -0.86
N LEU A 164 -11.11 19.23 -1.68
CA LEU A 164 -10.56 19.17 -3.02
C LEU A 164 -11.63 19.60 -4.03
N THR A 165 -11.21 20.17 -5.16
CA THR A 165 -12.10 20.52 -6.27
C THR A 165 -11.72 19.68 -7.49
N THR A 166 -12.69 19.03 -8.09
CA THR A 166 -12.54 18.23 -9.30
C THR A 166 -12.98 19.02 -10.54
N LYS A 167 -12.54 18.57 -11.71
CA LYS A 167 -12.99 19.17 -12.99
C LYS A 167 -14.39 18.74 -13.38
N GLU A 168 -14.76 17.53 -13.00
CA GLU A 168 -16.03 16.90 -13.35
C GLU A 168 -16.95 16.85 -12.13
N GLU A 169 -18.25 16.81 -12.38
CA GLU A 169 -19.24 16.54 -11.34
C GLU A 169 -19.15 15.09 -10.88
N LEU A 170 -19.22 14.89 -9.58
CA LEU A 170 -19.14 13.60 -8.93
C LEU A 170 -20.54 13.16 -8.48
N LYS A 171 -20.77 11.85 -8.51
CA LYS A 171 -21.92 11.25 -7.83
C LYS A 171 -21.86 11.62 -6.35
N GLU A 172 -22.99 12.03 -5.79
CA GLU A 172 -23.11 12.30 -4.35
C GLU A 172 -22.96 11.00 -3.56
N GLY A 173 -22.12 11.05 -2.52
CA GLY A 173 -21.83 9.86 -1.70
C GLY A 173 -21.03 10.20 -0.45
N GLU A 174 -21.08 9.27 0.51
CA GLU A 174 -20.31 9.30 1.76
C GLU A 174 -19.60 7.96 1.93
N TYR A 175 -18.30 8.02 2.24
CA TYR A 175 -17.44 6.86 2.37
C TYR A 175 -16.50 7.05 3.56
N CYS A 176 -16.22 5.98 4.30
CA CYS A 176 -15.32 6.04 5.43
C CYS A 176 -14.17 5.05 5.26
N LEU A 177 -12.97 5.47 5.65
CA LEU A 177 -11.74 4.67 5.65
C LEU A 177 -11.09 4.75 7.02
N LYS A 178 -10.52 3.65 7.50
CA LYS A 178 -9.61 3.72 8.64
C LYS A 178 -8.27 4.30 8.21
N ARG A 179 -7.83 5.34 8.92
CA ARG A 179 -6.56 6.03 8.63
C ARG A 179 -5.36 5.07 8.67
N GLN A 180 -5.36 4.11 9.58
CA GLN A 180 -4.30 3.09 9.67
C GLN A 180 -4.16 2.25 8.40
N ASN A 181 -5.21 2.17 7.56
CA ASN A 181 -5.22 1.44 6.29
C ASN A 181 -4.70 2.29 5.12
N MET A 182 -4.37 3.57 5.35
CA MET A 182 -3.91 4.52 4.34
C MET A 182 -2.39 4.77 4.41
N ASN A 183 -1.62 3.78 4.82
CA ASN A 183 -0.15 3.89 4.84
C ASN A 183 0.44 3.69 3.45
N PHE A 184 0.24 4.67 2.57
CA PHE A 184 0.66 4.64 1.18
C PHE A 184 2.08 5.18 1.01
N ILE A 185 2.78 4.75 -0.06
CA ILE A 185 4.02 5.40 -0.51
C ILE A 185 3.68 6.85 -0.87
N VAL A 186 4.59 7.77 -0.54
CA VAL A 186 4.44 9.19 -0.89
C VAL A 186 4.31 9.35 -2.40
N GLY A 187 3.27 10.00 -2.85
CA GLY A 187 2.97 10.22 -4.25
C GLY A 187 1.54 10.74 -4.49
N ASP A 188 1.29 11.11 -5.72
CA ASP A 188 -0.04 11.47 -6.21
C ASP A 188 -0.82 10.21 -6.57
N TYR A 189 -2.12 10.22 -6.32
CA TYR A 189 -2.99 9.07 -6.58
C TYR A 189 -4.26 9.46 -7.34
N ASP A 190 -4.65 8.58 -8.26
CA ASP A 190 -6.02 8.53 -8.75
C ASP A 190 -6.81 7.60 -7.83
N VAL A 191 -7.93 8.12 -7.33
CA VAL A 191 -8.80 7.44 -6.38
C VAL A 191 -10.08 7.02 -7.09
N ALA A 192 -10.46 5.78 -6.92
CA ALA A 192 -11.72 5.23 -7.38
C ALA A 192 -12.44 4.57 -6.20
N ILE A 193 -13.75 4.80 -6.07
CA ILE A 193 -14.56 4.27 -4.97
C ILE A 193 -15.80 3.57 -5.54
N TRP A 194 -16.09 2.39 -5.01
CA TRP A 194 -17.26 1.60 -5.35
C TRP A 194 -18.18 1.43 -4.14
N ASP A 195 -19.49 1.59 -4.34
CA ASP A 195 -20.52 1.43 -3.31
C ASP A 195 -20.56 -0.01 -2.73
N MET A 196 -19.87 -0.96 -3.41
CA MET A 196 -19.69 -2.32 -2.90
C MET A 196 -18.75 -2.43 -1.68
N GLY A 197 -18.18 -1.32 -1.22
CA GLY A 197 -17.38 -1.27 0.00
C GLY A 197 -15.88 -1.31 -0.23
N ILE A 198 -15.40 -0.87 -1.40
CA ILE A 198 -13.97 -0.85 -1.74
C ILE A 198 -13.55 0.48 -2.34
N SER A 199 -12.34 0.91 -2.04
CA SER A 199 -11.65 2.02 -2.70
C SER A 199 -10.32 1.54 -3.29
N GLN A 200 -9.91 2.14 -4.40
CA GLN A 200 -8.62 1.93 -5.04
C GLN A 200 -7.86 3.24 -5.12
N PHE A 201 -6.58 3.20 -4.77
CA PHE A 201 -5.64 4.29 -4.92
C PHE A 201 -4.56 3.82 -5.90
N THR A 202 -4.53 4.40 -7.09
CA THR A 202 -3.54 4.08 -8.13
C THR A 202 -2.50 5.18 -8.17
N GLY A 203 -1.25 4.84 -7.89
CA GLY A 203 -0.13 5.79 -7.96
C GLY A 203 0.06 6.31 -9.37
N LYS A 204 0.27 7.62 -9.52
CA LYS A 204 0.49 8.26 -10.84
C LYS A 204 1.92 8.09 -11.33
N GLU A 205 2.88 8.15 -10.43
CA GLU A 205 4.31 8.08 -10.74
C GLU A 205 4.97 6.80 -10.21
N ASN A 206 4.37 6.19 -9.18
CA ASN A 206 4.80 4.91 -8.64
C ASN A 206 3.88 3.80 -9.19
N ALA A 207 4.45 2.64 -9.45
CA ALA A 207 3.72 1.51 -10.02
C ALA A 207 2.92 0.72 -8.97
N VAL A 208 2.37 1.41 -7.93
CA VAL A 208 1.65 0.76 -6.83
C VAL A 208 0.17 1.06 -6.88
N GLN A 209 -0.64 0.05 -6.62
CA GLN A 209 -2.09 0.14 -6.44
C GLN A 209 -2.45 -0.38 -5.05
N TYR A 210 -3.25 0.37 -4.31
CA TYR A 210 -3.81 -0.04 -3.03
C TYR A 210 -5.32 -0.22 -3.16
N PHE A 211 -5.83 -1.32 -2.67
CA PHE A 211 -7.25 -1.60 -2.53
C PHE A 211 -7.56 -1.61 -1.04
N VAL A 212 -8.44 -0.72 -0.61
CA VAL A 212 -8.77 -0.52 0.80
C VAL A 212 -10.26 -0.68 1.00
N SER A 213 -10.64 -1.53 1.96
CA SER A 213 -12.04 -1.71 2.34
C SER A 213 -12.58 -0.43 2.98
N LEU A 214 -13.81 -0.07 2.59
CA LEU A 214 -14.56 0.98 3.26
C LEU A 214 -15.13 0.45 4.57
N GLU A 215 -15.24 1.33 5.56
CA GLU A 215 -16.00 1.06 6.79
C GLU A 215 -17.51 1.20 6.51
N LYS A 216 -18.30 0.44 7.24
CA LYS A 216 -19.78 0.49 7.15
C LYS A 216 -20.34 1.52 8.10
#